data_b2386213735a904c5dae6f990bb568f1
#
_entry.id   b2386213735a904c5dae6f990bb568f1
#
_cell.length_a   1.000
_cell.length_b   1.000
_cell.length_c   1.000
_cell.angle_alpha   90.00
_cell.angle_beta   90.00
_cell.angle_gamma   90.00
#
_symmetry.space_group_name_H-M   'P 1'
#
loop_
_entity.id
_entity.type
_entity.pdbx_description
1 polymer ?
#
loop_
_entity_poly.entity_id
_entity_poly.type
_entity_poly.pdbx_seq_one_letter_code
_entity_poly.pdbx_strand_id
1 'polypeptide(L)'
;MLGKNRCIYPGEKVLLAFSGGLASSSMLRQVQEGLNREAAKKLRFRPGIIYIDEGAVCGRSLDERAKTCRQVEAILQATGFPYHLVFLEEVFDIPTSVLNSLTQSPVDQAHNYKEAVADFTRWQQQREKRADAATSLEDWLAECSMQGFLWQERLAVLDETGSSLASHSEELARLFGGVKSLTAKEELLQTLRTHLMLHVARRNGYTKVMVGDSCTRVSVKLLTNLSLGRGAFLAMDTGFLDSRYGDVLILRPMREYPAKEIAFYNYLFGVPTVFTPGLDTKASERASIHLLIESFLCKLQSEFPSTLSTVYRTGEKLSTVPPEVQSDVLTAPARCLLCLCPLDTNVEDGSSLQAMLLSEKLSQQLPAEDGCCGGGTQAGCCETRPAGRETSQLVPLLCYGCRLTVKELSCVESLPPYIHEEAKRQQCRAAMKQEIQEFLLEDDA
;
A
#
# COMPACT_ATOMS: atom_id res chain seq x y z
N MET A 1 -12.02 16.52 9.83
CA MET A 1 -10.66 16.27 9.31
C MET A 1 -10.42 16.98 7.97
N LEU A 2 -11.09 16.60 6.89
CA LEU A 2 -10.84 17.15 5.54
C LEU A 2 -10.91 18.69 5.48
N GLY A 3 -11.89 19.31 6.12
CA GLY A 3 -12.04 20.77 6.17
C GLY A 3 -10.96 21.49 7.00
N LYS A 4 -10.40 20.83 8.02
CA LYS A 4 -9.34 21.38 8.86
C LYS A 4 -8.01 21.47 8.09
N ASN A 5 -7.70 20.44 7.32
CA ASN A 5 -6.41 20.31 6.63
C ASN A 5 -6.39 20.94 5.22
N ARG A 6 -7.54 21.31 4.66
CA ARG A 6 -7.69 21.96 3.33
C ARG A 6 -6.83 21.35 2.20
N CYS A 7 -6.65 20.02 2.24
CA CYS A 7 -5.76 19.32 1.31
C CYS A 7 -6.46 18.88 0.01
N ILE A 8 -7.76 19.14 -0.15
CA ILE A 8 -8.53 18.75 -1.33
C ILE A 8 -9.16 20.01 -1.93
N TYR A 9 -8.89 20.20 -3.22
CA TYR A 9 -9.47 21.31 -4.00
C TYR A 9 -10.80 20.92 -4.63
N PRO A 10 -11.71 21.89 -4.86
CA PRO A 10 -12.96 21.62 -5.54
C PRO A 10 -12.74 21.02 -6.93
N GLY A 11 -13.51 19.96 -7.25
CA GLY A 11 -13.43 19.28 -8.54
C GLY A 11 -12.28 18.28 -8.71
N GLU A 12 -11.39 18.17 -7.72
CA GLU A 12 -10.26 17.24 -7.74
C GLU A 12 -10.75 15.78 -7.71
N LYS A 13 -10.05 14.89 -8.41
CA LYS A 13 -10.35 13.45 -8.40
C LYS A 13 -9.71 12.79 -7.18
N VAL A 14 -10.51 12.09 -6.38
CA VAL A 14 -10.07 11.41 -5.16
C VAL A 14 -10.52 9.95 -5.20
N LEU A 15 -9.59 9.03 -5.03
CA LEU A 15 -9.85 7.60 -4.98
C LEU A 15 -10.11 7.16 -3.53
N LEU A 16 -11.21 6.46 -3.29
CA LEU A 16 -11.60 5.92 -1.98
C LEU A 16 -11.22 4.43 -1.93
N ALA A 17 -10.30 4.05 -1.05
CA ALA A 17 -9.95 2.66 -0.84
C ALA A 17 -11.04 1.98 0.00
N PHE A 18 -11.77 1.07 -0.62
CA PHE A 18 -12.85 0.32 -0.01
C PHE A 18 -12.44 -1.14 0.17
N SER A 19 -12.46 -1.62 1.40
CA SER A 19 -12.15 -3.03 1.74
C SER A 19 -13.39 -3.84 2.15
N GLY A 20 -14.58 -3.23 2.17
CA GLY A 20 -15.80 -3.84 2.71
C GLY A 20 -15.91 -3.78 4.24
N GLY A 21 -14.81 -3.58 4.96
CA GLY A 21 -14.79 -3.53 6.42
C GLY A 21 -15.43 -2.26 7.01
N LEU A 22 -15.69 -2.28 8.31
CA LEU A 22 -16.41 -1.23 9.05
C LEU A 22 -15.89 0.18 8.77
N ALA A 23 -14.57 0.40 8.81
CA ALA A 23 -14.00 1.74 8.68
C ALA A 23 -14.10 2.30 7.25
N SER A 24 -13.86 1.47 6.23
CA SER A 24 -13.99 1.87 4.84
C SER A 24 -15.44 2.12 4.43
N SER A 25 -16.39 1.30 4.94
CA SER A 25 -17.81 1.49 4.71
C SER A 25 -18.34 2.76 5.37
N SER A 26 -17.93 3.02 6.61
CA SER A 26 -18.25 4.28 7.31
C SER A 26 -17.69 5.51 6.58
N MET A 27 -16.44 5.44 6.11
CA MET A 27 -15.82 6.49 5.30
C MET A 27 -16.61 6.76 4.02
N LEU A 28 -16.99 5.72 3.30
CA LEU A 28 -17.75 5.80 2.06
C LEU A 28 -19.12 6.46 2.30
N ARG A 29 -19.84 6.06 3.34
CA ARG A 29 -21.13 6.63 3.72
C ARG A 29 -21.01 8.13 4.07
N GLN A 30 -20.01 8.51 4.87
CA GLN A 30 -19.77 9.91 5.23
C GLN A 30 -19.38 10.78 4.01
N VAL A 31 -18.64 10.20 3.05
CA VAL A 31 -18.33 10.89 1.79
C VAL A 31 -19.60 11.09 0.96
N GLN A 32 -20.47 10.08 0.83
CA GLN A 32 -21.76 10.22 0.15
C GLN A 32 -22.60 11.31 0.76
N GLU A 33 -22.75 11.33 2.08
CA GLU A 33 -23.50 12.36 2.81
C GLU A 33 -22.89 13.75 2.63
N GLY A 34 -21.54 13.85 2.69
CA GLY A 34 -20.85 15.14 2.52
C GLY A 34 -20.87 15.69 1.09
N LEU A 35 -21.05 14.84 0.09
CA LEU A 35 -21.22 15.26 -1.32
C LEU A 35 -22.66 15.64 -1.67
N ASN A 36 -23.62 15.34 -0.80
CA ASN A 36 -25.02 15.74 -1.00
C ASN A 36 -25.15 17.28 -0.95
N ARG A 37 -26.05 17.84 -1.77
CA ARG A 37 -26.34 19.28 -1.82
C ARG A 37 -26.90 19.83 -0.52
N GLU A 38 -27.61 19.02 0.23
CA GLU A 38 -28.21 19.38 1.51
C GLU A 38 -27.26 19.25 2.70
N ALA A 39 -26.03 18.74 2.47
CA ALA A 39 -25.08 18.55 3.54
C ALA A 39 -24.70 19.88 4.22
N ALA A 40 -24.74 19.90 5.55
CA ALA A 40 -24.31 21.07 6.35
C ALA A 40 -22.83 21.45 6.10
N LYS A 41 -21.99 20.44 5.85
CA LYS A 41 -20.57 20.59 5.46
C LYS A 41 -20.35 19.91 4.11
N LYS A 42 -20.38 20.71 3.05
CA LYS A 42 -20.26 20.21 1.66
C LYS A 42 -18.85 19.82 1.32
N LEU A 43 -18.69 18.58 0.87
CA LEU A 43 -17.50 18.14 0.16
C LEU A 43 -17.62 18.52 -1.32
N ARG A 44 -16.49 18.83 -1.98
CA ARG A 44 -16.49 19.31 -3.37
C ARG A 44 -15.35 18.65 -4.16
N PHE A 45 -15.34 17.31 -4.24
CA PHE A 45 -14.39 16.57 -5.04
C PHE A 45 -15.10 15.48 -5.84
N ARG A 46 -14.43 14.93 -6.84
CA ARG A 46 -14.96 13.83 -7.67
C ARG A 46 -14.46 12.51 -7.10
N PRO A 47 -15.32 11.72 -6.43
CA PRO A 47 -14.92 10.44 -5.87
C PRO A 47 -14.81 9.37 -6.95
N GLY A 48 -13.86 8.47 -6.80
CA GLY A 48 -13.83 7.13 -7.37
C GLY A 48 -13.60 6.13 -6.27
N ILE A 49 -13.92 4.87 -6.48
CA ILE A 49 -13.76 3.82 -5.47
C ILE A 49 -12.84 2.74 -6.03
N ILE A 50 -11.95 2.21 -5.21
CA ILE A 50 -11.16 1.02 -5.54
C ILE A 50 -11.43 -0.07 -4.52
N TYR A 51 -11.70 -1.27 -5.01
CA TYR A 51 -11.70 -2.51 -4.23
C TYR A 51 -10.66 -3.46 -4.79
N ILE A 52 -9.82 -4.02 -3.94
CA ILE A 52 -8.80 -5.01 -4.30
C ILE A 52 -9.21 -6.35 -3.70
N ASP A 53 -9.41 -7.35 -4.55
CA ASP A 53 -9.65 -8.71 -4.10
C ASP A 53 -8.32 -9.41 -3.78
N GLU A 54 -8.16 -9.83 -2.54
CA GLU A 54 -6.98 -10.50 -2.01
C GLU A 54 -7.24 -12.00 -1.74
N GLY A 55 -8.34 -12.51 -2.28
CA GLY A 55 -8.81 -13.85 -1.98
C GLY A 55 -7.82 -14.97 -2.32
N ALA A 56 -7.01 -14.79 -3.37
CA ALA A 56 -5.97 -15.75 -3.75
C ALA A 56 -4.92 -15.97 -2.64
N VAL A 57 -4.46 -14.89 -2.01
CA VAL A 57 -3.48 -14.96 -0.92
C VAL A 57 -4.09 -15.54 0.36
N CYS A 58 -5.39 -15.33 0.57
CA CYS A 58 -6.13 -15.85 1.72
C CYS A 58 -6.61 -17.30 1.53
N GLY A 59 -6.24 -17.97 0.44
CA GLY A 59 -6.63 -19.35 0.14
C GLY A 59 -8.13 -19.54 -0.08
N ARG A 60 -8.81 -18.52 -0.62
CA ARG A 60 -10.26 -18.57 -0.90
C ARG A 60 -10.52 -19.17 -2.28
N SER A 61 -11.58 -19.99 -2.37
CA SER A 61 -12.03 -20.53 -3.65
C SER A 61 -12.58 -19.42 -4.57
N LEU A 62 -12.60 -19.69 -5.87
CA LEU A 62 -13.15 -18.75 -6.85
C LEU A 62 -14.62 -18.43 -6.56
N ASP A 63 -15.42 -19.43 -6.13
CA ASP A 63 -16.83 -19.23 -5.76
C ASP A 63 -17.01 -18.29 -4.57
N GLU A 64 -16.17 -18.44 -3.55
CA GLU A 64 -16.18 -17.54 -2.38
C GLU A 64 -15.77 -16.12 -2.76
N ARG A 65 -14.78 -15.97 -3.62
CA ARG A 65 -14.34 -14.69 -4.19
C ARG A 65 -15.48 -14.06 -4.98
N ALA A 66 -16.11 -14.83 -5.89
CA ALA A 66 -17.24 -14.39 -6.69
C ALA A 66 -18.42 -13.91 -5.84
N LYS A 67 -18.74 -14.65 -4.76
CA LYS A 67 -19.80 -14.26 -3.83
C LYS A 67 -19.50 -12.93 -3.13
N THR A 68 -18.28 -12.79 -2.60
CA THR A 68 -17.86 -11.56 -1.92
C THR A 68 -17.90 -10.36 -2.86
N CYS A 69 -17.41 -10.55 -4.06
CA CYS A 69 -17.32 -9.47 -5.04
C CYS A 69 -18.69 -9.02 -5.53
N ARG A 70 -19.64 -9.93 -5.70
CA ARG A 70 -21.05 -9.55 -5.97
C ARG A 70 -21.64 -8.70 -4.83
N GLN A 71 -21.34 -9.04 -3.57
CA GLN A 71 -21.79 -8.24 -2.42
C GLN A 71 -21.14 -6.85 -2.39
N VAL A 72 -19.85 -6.79 -2.65
CA VAL A 72 -19.11 -5.53 -2.75
C VAL A 72 -19.64 -4.69 -3.89
N GLU A 73 -19.79 -5.26 -5.07
CA GLU A 73 -20.28 -4.58 -6.26
C GLU A 73 -21.66 -3.97 -6.03
N ALA A 74 -22.58 -4.71 -5.41
CA ALA A 74 -23.90 -4.18 -5.06
C ALA A 74 -23.83 -2.94 -4.17
N ILE A 75 -22.90 -2.91 -3.19
CA ILE A 75 -22.66 -1.75 -2.35
C ILE A 75 -22.11 -0.59 -3.18
N LEU A 76 -21.15 -0.86 -4.06
CA LEU A 76 -20.48 0.17 -4.87
C LEU A 76 -21.46 0.79 -5.88
N GLN A 77 -22.26 -0.03 -6.56
CA GLN A 77 -23.32 0.42 -7.48
C GLN A 77 -24.34 1.32 -6.79
N ALA A 78 -24.74 0.98 -5.56
CA ALA A 78 -25.67 1.80 -4.77
C ALA A 78 -25.12 3.20 -4.43
N THR A 79 -23.78 3.42 -4.50
CA THR A 79 -23.18 4.75 -4.30
C THR A 79 -23.36 5.69 -5.48
N GLY A 80 -23.53 5.16 -6.67
CA GLY A 80 -23.51 5.91 -7.92
C GLY A 80 -22.17 6.57 -8.23
N PHE A 81 -21.06 6.14 -7.62
CA PHE A 81 -19.70 6.61 -7.92
C PHE A 81 -19.00 5.65 -8.90
N PRO A 82 -18.10 6.14 -9.75
CA PRO A 82 -17.24 5.25 -10.54
C PRO A 82 -16.40 4.38 -9.61
N TYR A 83 -16.25 3.11 -9.95
CA TYR A 83 -15.50 2.16 -9.14
C TYR A 83 -14.58 1.26 -9.99
N HIS A 84 -13.50 0.82 -9.38
CA HIS A 84 -12.50 -0.07 -9.96
C HIS A 84 -12.42 -1.33 -9.09
N LEU A 85 -12.74 -2.48 -9.68
CA LEU A 85 -12.56 -3.79 -9.07
C LEU A 85 -11.29 -4.41 -9.64
N VAL A 86 -10.33 -4.72 -8.79
CA VAL A 86 -8.98 -5.12 -9.17
C VAL A 86 -8.61 -6.39 -8.40
N PHE A 87 -7.93 -7.31 -9.06
CA PHE A 87 -7.38 -8.49 -8.41
C PHE A 87 -5.95 -8.22 -7.93
N LEU A 88 -5.55 -8.78 -6.79
CA LEU A 88 -4.18 -8.64 -6.32
C LEU A 88 -3.17 -9.28 -7.29
N GLU A 89 -3.59 -10.28 -8.06
CA GLU A 89 -2.84 -10.94 -9.12
C GLU A 89 -2.32 -9.95 -10.18
N GLU A 90 -3.04 -8.85 -10.41
CA GLU A 90 -2.65 -7.79 -11.36
C GLU A 90 -1.35 -7.06 -10.94
N VAL A 91 -0.84 -7.34 -9.76
CA VAL A 91 0.45 -6.78 -9.30
C VAL A 91 1.61 -7.19 -10.21
N PHE A 92 1.51 -8.33 -10.91
CA PHE A 92 2.55 -8.78 -11.84
C PHE A 92 2.55 -8.01 -13.17
N ASP A 93 1.45 -7.31 -13.50
CA ASP A 93 1.32 -6.47 -14.70
C ASP A 93 1.64 -4.99 -14.47
N ILE A 94 2.04 -4.63 -13.25
CA ILE A 94 2.34 -3.23 -12.91
C ILE A 94 3.63 -2.79 -13.61
N PRO A 95 3.64 -1.61 -14.27
CA PRO A 95 4.86 -1.08 -14.88
C PRO A 95 5.81 -0.51 -13.81
N THR A 96 7.11 -0.50 -14.09
CA THR A 96 8.17 0.05 -13.22
C THR A 96 7.95 1.51 -12.83
N SER A 97 7.23 2.26 -13.66
CA SER A 97 6.89 3.66 -13.39
C SER A 97 6.14 3.87 -12.06
N VAL A 98 5.53 2.83 -11.49
CA VAL A 98 4.87 2.90 -10.18
C VAL A 98 5.84 3.23 -9.05
N LEU A 99 7.07 2.71 -9.12
CA LEU A 99 8.10 2.97 -8.11
C LEU A 99 8.83 4.30 -8.33
N ASN A 100 8.65 4.91 -9.52
CA ASN A 100 9.21 6.22 -9.80
C ASN A 100 8.26 7.28 -9.24
N SER A 101 8.68 7.98 -8.20
CA SER A 101 8.01 9.23 -7.87
C SER A 101 8.39 10.24 -8.95
N LEU A 102 7.44 10.53 -9.82
CA LEU A 102 7.58 11.66 -10.70
C LEU A 102 7.71 12.90 -9.82
N THR A 103 8.85 13.56 -9.89
CA THR A 103 9.10 14.87 -9.28
C THR A 103 8.35 15.96 -10.04
N GLN A 104 7.09 15.71 -10.34
CA GLN A 104 6.19 16.79 -10.66
C GLN A 104 5.70 17.30 -9.31
N SER A 105 6.34 18.38 -8.84
CA SER A 105 5.69 19.27 -7.89
C SER A 105 4.23 19.39 -8.31
N PRO A 106 3.26 19.29 -7.36
CA PRO A 106 1.89 19.58 -7.68
C PRO A 106 1.93 20.94 -8.39
N VAL A 107 1.59 20.90 -9.68
CA VAL A 107 1.51 22.12 -10.48
C VAL A 107 0.63 23.02 -9.63
N ASP A 108 1.17 24.14 -9.19
CA ASP A 108 0.42 25.27 -8.63
C ASP A 108 -0.57 25.70 -9.70
N GLN A 109 -1.63 24.91 -9.87
CA GLN A 109 -2.83 25.32 -10.56
C GLN A 109 -3.49 26.30 -9.58
N ALA A 110 -3.01 27.54 -9.64
CA ALA A 110 -3.73 28.70 -9.14
C ALA A 110 -5.00 28.88 -10.00
N HIS A 111 -5.80 27.80 -10.09
CA HIS A 111 -7.15 27.90 -10.61
C HIS A 111 -7.92 28.73 -9.61
N ASN A 112 -8.48 29.81 -10.11
CA ASN A 112 -9.38 30.64 -9.33
C ASN A 112 -10.40 29.72 -8.61
N TYR A 113 -10.35 29.66 -7.29
CA TYR A 113 -11.20 28.78 -6.47
C TYR A 113 -12.68 28.88 -6.85
N LYS A 114 -13.14 30.09 -7.27
CA LYS A 114 -14.53 30.32 -7.71
C LYS A 114 -14.86 29.55 -8.99
N GLU A 115 -13.93 29.49 -9.94
CA GLU A 115 -14.10 28.72 -11.19
C GLU A 115 -14.13 27.23 -10.91
N ALA A 116 -13.23 26.72 -10.08
CA ALA A 116 -13.20 25.33 -9.68
C ALA A 116 -14.50 24.88 -8.98
N VAL A 117 -15.09 25.76 -8.14
CA VAL A 117 -16.40 25.52 -7.51
C VAL A 117 -17.53 25.53 -8.56
N ALA A 118 -17.48 26.45 -9.53
CA ALA A 118 -18.50 26.52 -10.59
C ALA A 118 -18.45 25.28 -11.49
N ASP A 119 -17.25 24.82 -11.85
CA ASP A 119 -17.05 23.60 -12.65
C ASP A 119 -17.49 22.35 -11.91
N PHE A 120 -17.19 22.26 -10.62
CA PHE A 120 -17.69 21.16 -9.79
C PHE A 120 -19.23 21.17 -9.70
N THR A 121 -19.84 22.34 -9.53
CA THR A 121 -21.31 22.49 -9.46
C THR A 121 -21.96 22.08 -10.79
N ARG A 122 -21.38 22.47 -11.94
CA ARG A 122 -21.83 22.04 -13.28
C ARG A 122 -21.73 20.52 -13.46
N TRP A 123 -20.61 19.93 -13.06
CA TRP A 123 -20.43 18.48 -13.08
C TRP A 123 -21.46 17.75 -12.23
N GLN A 124 -21.73 18.25 -11.01
CA GLN A 124 -22.73 17.66 -10.12
C GLN A 124 -24.14 17.73 -10.71
N GLN A 125 -24.51 18.86 -11.32
CA GLN A 125 -25.80 19.03 -12.02
C GLN A 125 -25.96 18.10 -13.21
N GLN A 126 -24.90 17.93 -13.99
CA GLN A 126 -24.91 17.00 -15.13
C GLN A 126 -25.08 15.53 -14.66
N ARG A 127 -24.43 15.17 -13.58
CA ARG A 127 -24.54 13.83 -12.99
C ARG A 127 -25.95 13.53 -12.51
N GLU A 128 -26.60 14.48 -11.83
CA GLU A 128 -27.99 14.33 -11.37
C GLU A 128 -28.97 14.21 -12.54
N LYS A 129 -28.83 15.07 -13.56
CA LYS A 129 -29.66 15.00 -14.77
C LYS A 129 -29.49 13.65 -15.49
N ARG A 130 -28.29 13.08 -15.49
CA ARG A 130 -28.05 11.75 -16.04
C ARG A 130 -28.68 10.65 -15.18
N ALA A 131 -28.60 10.75 -13.85
CA ALA A 131 -29.27 9.81 -12.94
C ALA A 131 -30.78 9.82 -13.10
N ASP A 132 -31.39 11.00 -13.30
CA ASP A 132 -32.81 11.17 -13.54
C ASP A 132 -33.21 10.75 -14.98
N ALA A 133 -32.31 10.86 -15.95
CA ALA A 133 -32.52 10.51 -17.36
C ALA A 133 -32.12 9.08 -17.70
N ALA A 134 -31.46 8.37 -16.79
CA ALA A 134 -30.97 7.01 -17.02
C ALA A 134 -32.14 6.00 -17.13
N THR A 135 -32.79 6.03 -18.27
CA THR A 135 -33.66 4.97 -18.76
C THR A 135 -32.86 3.77 -19.28
N SER A 136 -31.53 3.89 -19.44
CA SER A 136 -30.67 2.76 -19.78
C SER A 136 -29.48 2.66 -18.82
N LEU A 137 -29.47 1.59 -18.08
CA LEU A 137 -28.36 1.11 -17.27
C LEU A 137 -27.07 1.01 -18.13
N GLU A 138 -27.22 0.84 -19.43
CA GLU A 138 -26.19 0.61 -20.43
C GLU A 138 -25.31 1.85 -20.69
N ASP A 139 -25.85 3.06 -20.74
CA ASP A 139 -25.07 4.28 -20.96
C ASP A 139 -24.26 4.67 -19.71
N TRP A 140 -24.79 4.42 -18.51
CA TRP A 140 -24.09 4.62 -17.26
C TRP A 140 -22.98 3.58 -17.07
N LEU A 141 -23.26 2.32 -17.43
CA LEU A 141 -22.29 1.24 -17.49
C LEU A 141 -21.19 1.54 -18.53
N ALA A 142 -21.46 2.15 -19.66
CA ALA A 142 -20.47 2.49 -20.66
C ALA A 142 -19.43 3.52 -20.15
N GLU A 143 -19.82 4.49 -19.37
CA GLU A 143 -18.90 5.49 -18.79
C GLU A 143 -18.14 4.94 -17.55
N CYS A 144 -18.74 4.02 -16.79
CA CYS A 144 -18.06 3.19 -15.78
C CYS A 144 -17.30 2.02 -16.41
N SER A 145 -17.74 1.56 -17.59
CA SER A 145 -17.39 0.31 -18.26
C SER A 145 -16.29 0.43 -19.30
N MET A 146 -15.61 1.56 -19.44
CA MET A 146 -14.35 1.54 -20.21
C MET A 146 -13.29 0.60 -19.56
N GLN A 147 -13.58 0.05 -18.38
CA GLN A 147 -12.78 -0.98 -17.69
C GLN A 147 -13.63 -2.05 -16.98
N GLY A 148 -14.94 -1.97 -17.06
CA GLY A 148 -15.86 -2.88 -16.39
C GLY A 148 -16.31 -4.02 -17.29
N PHE A 149 -15.38 -4.87 -17.71
CA PHE A 149 -15.81 -6.25 -17.95
C PHE A 149 -16.51 -6.74 -16.70
N LEU A 150 -17.72 -7.28 -16.87
CA LEU A 150 -18.47 -7.86 -15.78
C LEU A 150 -17.55 -8.76 -14.97
N TRP A 151 -17.52 -8.58 -13.69
CA TRP A 151 -16.72 -9.34 -12.74
C TRP A 151 -16.71 -10.84 -13.00
N GLN A 152 -17.88 -11.35 -13.42
CA GLN A 152 -18.06 -12.75 -13.78
C GLN A 152 -17.17 -13.16 -14.94
N GLU A 153 -17.00 -12.31 -15.96
CA GLU A 153 -16.12 -12.60 -17.09
C GLU A 153 -14.64 -12.57 -16.66
N ARG A 154 -14.26 -11.64 -15.77
CA ARG A 154 -12.88 -11.60 -15.25
C ARG A 154 -12.56 -12.78 -14.33
N LEU A 155 -13.53 -13.27 -13.54
CA LEU A 155 -13.38 -14.49 -12.75
C LEU A 155 -13.38 -15.76 -13.64
N ALA A 156 -14.13 -15.77 -14.71
CA ALA A 156 -14.09 -16.87 -15.68
C ALA A 156 -12.71 -16.97 -16.35
N VAL A 157 -12.08 -15.82 -16.62
CA VAL A 157 -10.69 -15.77 -17.14
C VAL A 157 -9.68 -16.34 -16.13
N LEU A 158 -9.93 -16.25 -14.81
CA LEU A 158 -9.10 -16.91 -13.80
C LEU A 158 -9.21 -18.44 -13.82
N ASP A 159 -10.36 -18.95 -14.26
CA ASP A 159 -10.63 -20.40 -14.35
C ASP A 159 -10.15 -20.99 -15.69
N GLU A 160 -9.89 -20.17 -16.70
CA GLU A 160 -9.35 -20.59 -17.99
C GLU A 160 -7.86 -20.99 -17.86
N THR A 161 -7.57 -22.27 -18.01
CA THR A 161 -6.20 -22.80 -18.06
C THR A 161 -5.44 -22.19 -19.24
N GLY A 162 -4.44 -21.35 -18.91
CA GLY A 162 -3.60 -20.64 -19.90
C GLY A 162 -3.83 -19.14 -19.98
N SER A 163 -4.73 -18.57 -19.18
CA SER A 163 -4.85 -17.12 -19.07
C SER A 163 -3.68 -16.53 -18.25
N SER A 164 -3.25 -15.33 -18.56
CA SER A 164 -2.24 -14.57 -17.81
C SER A 164 -2.60 -14.46 -16.32
N LEU A 165 -3.86 -14.25 -15.99
CA LEU A 165 -4.34 -14.12 -14.62
C LEU A 165 -4.26 -15.44 -13.81
N ALA A 166 -4.50 -16.60 -14.43
CA ALA A 166 -4.34 -17.89 -13.78
C ALA A 166 -2.86 -18.16 -13.45
N SER A 167 -1.95 -17.84 -14.37
CA SER A 167 -0.50 -17.90 -14.13
C SER A 167 -0.09 -16.99 -12.95
N HIS A 168 -0.59 -15.77 -12.91
CA HIS A 168 -0.30 -14.81 -11.82
C HIS A 168 -0.86 -15.28 -10.47
N SER A 169 -1.99 -15.99 -10.46
CA SER A 169 -2.54 -16.59 -9.24
C SER A 169 -1.59 -17.65 -8.66
N GLU A 170 -1.00 -18.50 -9.52
CA GLU A 170 0.01 -19.47 -9.10
C GLU A 170 1.31 -18.79 -8.63
N GLU A 171 1.76 -17.76 -9.33
CA GLU A 171 2.93 -16.97 -8.93
C GLU A 171 2.72 -16.29 -7.58
N LEU A 172 1.55 -15.71 -7.36
CA LEU A 172 1.16 -15.09 -6.10
C LEU A 172 1.11 -16.12 -4.95
N ALA A 173 0.53 -17.30 -5.21
CA ALA A 173 0.50 -18.39 -4.24
C ALA A 173 1.92 -18.88 -3.91
N ARG A 174 2.81 -18.98 -4.89
CA ARG A 174 4.21 -19.36 -4.72
C ARG A 174 4.97 -18.30 -3.91
N LEU A 175 4.77 -17.02 -4.21
CA LEU A 175 5.38 -15.91 -3.49
C LEU A 175 4.99 -15.95 -2.00
N PHE A 176 3.70 -15.98 -1.69
CA PHE A 176 3.22 -15.99 -0.29
C PHE A 176 3.47 -17.32 0.43
N GLY A 177 3.50 -18.44 -0.31
CA GLY A 177 3.93 -19.74 0.22
C GLY A 177 5.40 -19.75 0.62
N GLY A 178 6.22 -19.00 -0.09
CA GLY A 178 7.65 -18.85 0.18
C GLY A 178 8.01 -17.91 1.33
N VAL A 179 7.07 -17.15 1.87
CA VAL A 179 7.31 -16.27 3.03
C VAL A 179 7.10 -17.04 4.32
N LYS A 180 8.09 -17.02 5.24
CA LYS A 180 8.10 -17.85 6.45
C LYS A 180 7.14 -17.35 7.53
N SER A 181 7.20 -16.07 7.90
CA SER A 181 6.42 -15.52 8.99
C SER A 181 5.15 -14.83 8.53
N LEU A 182 4.10 -14.87 9.35
CA LEU A 182 2.85 -14.15 9.06
C LEU A 182 3.08 -12.64 9.03
N THR A 183 3.92 -12.09 9.90
CA THR A 183 4.28 -10.67 9.90
C THR A 183 4.84 -10.23 8.55
N ALA A 184 5.78 -11.01 7.98
CA ALA A 184 6.35 -10.69 6.67
C ALA A 184 5.32 -10.81 5.54
N LYS A 185 4.36 -11.77 5.63
CA LYS A 185 3.24 -11.86 4.69
C LYS A 185 2.35 -10.63 4.74
N GLU A 186 1.98 -10.16 5.93
CA GLU A 186 1.15 -8.96 6.12
C GLU A 186 1.85 -7.70 5.59
N GLU A 187 3.16 -7.55 5.83
CA GLU A 187 3.97 -6.44 5.34
C GLU A 187 4.11 -6.45 3.81
N LEU A 188 4.35 -7.63 3.23
CA LEU A 188 4.43 -7.80 1.79
C LEU A 188 3.08 -7.50 1.13
N LEU A 189 1.98 -8.03 1.68
CA LEU A 189 0.63 -7.77 1.20
C LEU A 189 0.30 -6.27 1.23
N GLN A 190 0.64 -5.60 2.33
CA GLN A 190 0.44 -4.15 2.46
C GLN A 190 1.23 -3.36 1.39
N THR A 191 2.45 -3.78 1.10
CA THR A 191 3.30 -3.17 0.08
C THR A 191 2.71 -3.35 -1.32
N LEU A 192 2.37 -4.58 -1.70
CA LEU A 192 1.80 -4.89 -3.02
C LEU A 192 0.44 -4.21 -3.22
N ARG A 193 -0.42 -4.21 -2.20
CA ARG A 193 -1.69 -3.48 -2.18
C ARG A 193 -1.49 -1.98 -2.44
N THR A 194 -0.50 -1.39 -1.80
CA THR A 194 -0.20 0.03 -1.96
C THR A 194 0.27 0.33 -3.38
N HIS A 195 1.16 -0.48 -3.94
CA HIS A 195 1.63 -0.31 -5.32
C HIS A 195 0.49 -0.43 -6.32
N LEU A 196 -0.42 -1.39 -6.12
CA LEU A 196 -1.58 -1.56 -6.98
C LEU A 196 -2.55 -0.36 -6.88
N MET A 197 -2.81 0.14 -5.68
CA MET A 197 -3.60 1.37 -5.49
C MET A 197 -2.99 2.57 -6.18
N LEU A 198 -1.67 2.75 -6.09
CA LEU A 198 -0.95 3.84 -6.76
C LEU A 198 -1.03 3.70 -8.28
N HIS A 199 -0.87 2.47 -8.80
CA HIS A 199 -1.00 2.21 -10.23
C HIS A 199 -2.38 2.62 -10.74
N VAL A 200 -3.44 2.15 -10.09
CA VAL A 200 -4.82 2.49 -10.47
C VAL A 200 -5.09 3.98 -10.33
N ALA A 201 -4.59 4.62 -9.26
CA ALA A 201 -4.74 6.06 -9.07
C ALA A 201 -4.10 6.85 -10.23
N ARG A 202 -2.86 6.55 -10.58
CA ARG A 202 -2.13 7.21 -11.67
C ARG A 202 -2.77 6.99 -13.02
N ARG A 203 -3.14 5.75 -13.34
CA ARG A 203 -3.78 5.38 -14.60
C ARG A 203 -5.07 6.15 -14.84
N ASN A 204 -5.85 6.42 -13.77
CA ASN A 204 -7.15 7.10 -13.85
C ASN A 204 -7.09 8.60 -13.50
N GLY A 205 -5.90 9.13 -13.24
CA GLY A 205 -5.68 10.55 -12.94
C GLY A 205 -6.23 10.99 -11.58
N TYR A 206 -6.21 10.09 -10.59
CA TYR A 206 -6.47 10.45 -9.19
C TYR A 206 -5.18 10.94 -8.54
N THR A 207 -5.23 12.13 -7.96
CA THR A 207 -4.10 12.75 -7.25
C THR A 207 -4.08 12.42 -5.76
N LYS A 208 -5.19 11.91 -5.24
CA LYS A 208 -5.35 11.58 -3.83
C LYS A 208 -6.06 10.24 -3.64
N VAL A 209 -5.60 9.50 -2.64
CA VAL A 209 -6.22 8.23 -2.20
C VAL A 209 -6.64 8.39 -0.74
N MET A 210 -7.89 8.13 -0.42
CA MET A 210 -8.38 8.07 0.96
C MET A 210 -8.41 6.62 1.44
N VAL A 211 -7.81 6.37 2.60
CA VAL A 211 -7.84 5.07 3.27
C VAL A 211 -8.63 5.15 4.57
N GLY A 212 -9.33 4.07 4.90
CA GLY A 212 -10.21 3.97 6.07
C GLY A 212 -9.49 3.65 7.38
N ASP A 213 -8.22 4.07 7.56
CA ASP A 213 -7.48 3.80 8.80
C ASP A 213 -8.10 4.51 9.99
N SER A 214 -8.65 3.75 10.95
CA SER A 214 -9.17 4.25 12.24
C SER A 214 -8.06 4.62 13.22
N CYS A 215 -8.38 5.35 14.28
CA CYS A 215 -7.47 5.63 15.40
C CYS A 215 -6.83 4.34 15.94
N THR A 216 -7.63 3.29 16.12
CA THR A 216 -7.14 1.97 16.57
C THR A 216 -6.12 1.40 15.58
N ARG A 217 -6.44 1.40 14.28
CA ARG A 217 -5.55 0.88 13.23
C ARG A 217 -4.24 1.68 13.14
N VAL A 218 -4.33 3.00 13.21
CA VAL A 218 -3.15 3.89 13.23
C VAL A 218 -2.27 3.63 14.46
N SER A 219 -2.86 3.42 15.63
CA SER A 219 -2.11 3.11 16.86
C SER A 219 -1.41 1.75 16.77
N VAL A 220 -2.09 0.72 16.24
CA VAL A 220 -1.48 -0.59 15.97
C VAL A 220 -0.31 -0.42 15.00
N LYS A 221 -0.52 0.27 13.88
CA LYS A 221 0.50 0.52 12.87
C LYS A 221 1.72 1.27 13.44
N LEU A 222 1.50 2.23 14.33
CA LEU A 222 2.58 2.99 14.98
C LEU A 222 3.47 2.05 15.80
N LEU A 223 2.90 1.24 16.68
CA LEU A 223 3.68 0.34 17.53
C LEU A 223 4.33 -0.80 16.73
N THR A 224 3.64 -1.31 15.70
CA THR A 224 4.19 -2.33 14.80
C THR A 224 5.41 -1.79 14.04
N ASN A 225 5.31 -0.60 13.48
CA ASN A 225 6.43 0.03 12.76
C ASN A 225 7.63 0.30 13.69
N LEU A 226 7.39 0.69 14.95
CA LEU A 226 8.45 0.78 15.95
C LEU A 226 9.12 -0.56 16.20
N SER A 227 8.33 -1.63 16.37
CA SER A 227 8.84 -2.99 16.61
C SER A 227 9.61 -3.55 15.40
N LEU A 228 9.26 -3.11 14.18
CA LEU A 228 9.94 -3.48 12.93
C LEU A 228 11.12 -2.55 12.58
N GLY A 229 11.51 -1.64 13.46
CA GLY A 229 12.63 -0.72 13.23
C GLY A 229 12.37 0.36 12.18
N ARG A 230 11.10 0.71 11.91
CA ARG A 230 10.69 1.76 10.96
C ARG A 230 10.42 3.11 11.65
N GLY A 231 11.15 3.42 12.72
CA GLY A 231 10.95 4.61 13.54
C GLY A 231 11.06 5.93 12.79
N ALA A 232 12.00 6.04 11.87
CA ALA A 232 12.31 7.26 11.14
C ALA A 232 11.13 7.80 10.31
N PHE A 233 10.23 6.94 9.83
CA PHE A 233 9.12 7.32 8.93
C PHE A 233 7.73 7.23 9.58
N LEU A 234 7.67 7.07 10.89
CA LEU A 234 6.41 6.94 11.61
C LEU A 234 5.45 8.11 11.38
N ALA A 235 5.97 9.33 11.34
CA ALA A 235 5.15 10.52 11.12
C ALA A 235 4.43 10.49 9.77
N MET A 236 5.07 9.97 8.71
CA MET A 236 4.45 9.81 7.40
C MET A 236 3.48 8.63 7.37
N ASP A 237 3.87 7.48 7.95
CA ASP A 237 3.08 6.26 7.95
C ASP A 237 1.78 6.38 8.75
N THR A 238 1.78 7.19 9.80
CA THR A 238 0.66 7.36 10.71
C THR A 238 -0.01 8.73 10.63
N GLY A 239 0.60 9.68 9.89
CA GLY A 239 0.08 11.02 9.68
C GLY A 239 -1.24 11.06 8.92
N PHE A 240 -1.91 12.22 8.97
CA PHE A 240 -3.11 12.47 8.16
C PHE A 240 -2.82 12.42 6.67
N LEU A 241 -1.69 12.97 6.27
CA LEU A 241 -1.19 13.07 4.89
C LEU A 241 0.10 12.28 4.77
N ASP A 242 0.19 11.44 3.74
CA ASP A 242 1.39 10.74 3.35
C ASP A 242 1.76 11.16 1.93
N SER A 243 2.86 11.87 1.79
CA SER A 243 3.34 12.46 0.54
C SER A 243 4.53 11.73 -0.08
N ARG A 244 4.93 10.58 0.46
CA ARG A 244 6.12 9.84 -0.02
C ARG A 244 6.03 9.39 -1.48
N TYR A 245 4.84 9.27 -2.01
CA TYR A 245 4.60 8.76 -3.37
C TYR A 245 4.65 9.85 -4.46
N GLY A 246 4.97 11.09 -4.08
CA GLY A 246 5.16 12.22 -4.97
C GLY A 246 3.85 12.78 -5.53
N ASP A 247 3.43 12.28 -6.68
CA ASP A 247 2.24 12.73 -7.42
C ASP A 247 0.90 12.28 -6.80
N VAL A 248 0.89 11.23 -5.99
CA VAL A 248 -0.30 10.71 -5.31
C VAL A 248 -0.16 10.85 -3.80
N LEU A 249 -1.12 11.53 -3.17
CA LEU A 249 -1.16 11.73 -1.73
C LEU A 249 -2.12 10.73 -1.07
N ILE A 250 -1.69 10.06 0.00
CA ILE A 250 -2.58 9.19 0.78
C ILE A 250 -3.12 9.97 1.98
N LEU A 251 -4.45 9.98 2.13
CA LEU A 251 -5.19 10.67 3.19
C LEU A 251 -5.85 9.67 4.12
N ARG A 252 -5.80 9.94 5.43
CA ARG A 252 -6.43 9.11 6.47
C ARG A 252 -7.53 9.89 7.22
N PRO A 253 -8.72 10.07 6.62
CA PRO A 253 -9.78 10.90 7.22
C PRO A 253 -10.39 10.29 8.49
N MET A 254 -10.32 8.95 8.63
CA MET A 254 -10.92 8.22 9.75
C MET A 254 -10.00 8.09 10.99
N ARG A 255 -8.78 8.63 10.92
CA ARG A 255 -7.74 8.43 11.93
C ARG A 255 -8.06 8.98 13.34
N GLU A 256 -9.04 9.85 13.48
CA GLU A 256 -9.48 10.37 14.79
C GLU A 256 -10.54 9.49 15.47
N TYR A 257 -11.16 8.55 14.71
CA TYR A 257 -12.26 7.73 15.20
C TYR A 257 -11.78 6.34 15.66
N PRO A 258 -12.02 5.96 16.92
CA PRO A 258 -11.77 4.60 17.39
C PRO A 258 -12.63 3.58 16.66
N ALA A 259 -12.12 2.35 16.50
CA ALA A 259 -12.87 1.27 15.83
C ALA A 259 -14.23 1.00 16.48
N LYS A 260 -14.32 1.15 17.82
CA LYS A 260 -15.57 1.01 18.57
C LYS A 260 -16.64 2.03 18.17
N GLU A 261 -16.28 3.30 18.03
CA GLU A 261 -17.20 4.35 17.59
C GLU A 261 -17.66 4.11 16.16
N ILE A 262 -16.75 3.69 15.28
CA ILE A 262 -17.08 3.33 13.90
C ILE A 262 -18.07 2.16 13.85
N ALA A 263 -17.88 1.14 14.69
CA ALA A 263 -18.80 0.01 14.78
C ALA A 263 -20.20 0.44 15.23
N PHE A 264 -20.30 1.29 16.25
CA PHE A 264 -21.58 1.86 16.67
C PHE A 264 -22.23 2.72 15.60
N TYR A 265 -21.45 3.56 14.91
CA TYR A 265 -21.95 4.36 13.79
C TYR A 265 -22.57 3.45 12.72
N ASN A 266 -21.83 2.43 12.27
CA ASN A 266 -22.34 1.51 11.25
C ASN A 266 -23.60 0.78 11.68
N TYR A 267 -23.66 0.35 12.94
CA TYR A 267 -24.84 -0.31 13.51
C TYR A 267 -26.06 0.62 13.55
N LEU A 268 -25.90 1.82 14.07
CA LEU A 268 -26.99 2.80 14.24
C LEU A 268 -27.53 3.32 12.90
N PHE A 269 -26.67 3.49 11.91
CA PHE A 269 -27.05 4.02 10.59
C PHE A 269 -27.26 2.94 9.54
N GLY A 270 -27.20 1.66 9.91
CA GLY A 270 -27.41 0.55 8.98
C GLY A 270 -26.43 0.54 7.80
N VAL A 271 -25.15 0.91 8.02
CA VAL A 271 -24.15 1.00 6.96
C VAL A 271 -23.79 -0.41 6.47
N PRO A 272 -23.97 -0.71 5.17
CA PRO A 272 -23.66 -2.04 4.65
C PRO A 272 -22.17 -2.32 4.72
N THR A 273 -21.82 -3.51 5.21
CA THR A 273 -20.45 -4.00 5.31
C THR A 273 -20.33 -5.41 4.77
N VAL A 274 -19.16 -5.76 4.27
CA VAL A 274 -18.86 -7.12 3.79
C VAL A 274 -17.67 -7.62 4.58
N PHE A 275 -17.84 -8.76 5.25
CA PHE A 275 -16.71 -9.41 5.92
C PHE A 275 -15.89 -10.20 4.92
N THR A 276 -14.64 -9.79 4.75
CA THR A 276 -13.67 -10.48 3.92
C THR A 276 -12.56 -11.03 4.80
N PRO A 277 -12.42 -12.36 4.92
CA PRO A 277 -11.34 -12.96 5.70
C PRO A 277 -9.98 -12.55 5.14
N GLY A 278 -9.07 -12.10 6.02
CA GLY A 278 -7.68 -11.78 5.73
C GLY A 278 -6.73 -12.95 6.05
N LEU A 279 -5.44 -12.74 5.83
CA LEU A 279 -4.36 -13.69 6.18
C LEU A 279 -4.35 -14.07 7.68
N ASP A 280 -4.79 -13.15 8.51
CA ASP A 280 -4.77 -13.18 9.95
C ASP A 280 -6.03 -13.79 10.58
N THR A 281 -7.12 -13.96 9.84
CA THR A 281 -8.45 -14.28 10.38
C THR A 281 -8.51 -15.58 11.18
N LYS A 282 -7.69 -16.57 10.83
CA LYS A 282 -7.60 -17.87 11.54
C LYS A 282 -6.33 -18.01 12.38
N ALA A 283 -5.54 -16.97 12.45
CA ALA A 283 -4.26 -16.99 13.16
C ALA A 283 -4.44 -16.73 14.66
N SER A 284 -3.53 -17.26 15.48
CA SER A 284 -3.50 -16.95 16.91
C SER A 284 -3.02 -15.51 17.16
N GLU A 285 -3.37 -14.92 18.30
CA GLU A 285 -2.95 -13.57 18.69
C GLU A 285 -1.42 -13.36 18.67
N ARG A 286 -0.64 -14.45 18.76
CA ARG A 286 0.83 -14.42 18.77
C ARG A 286 1.46 -14.81 17.44
N ALA A 287 0.66 -15.03 16.41
CA ALA A 287 1.16 -15.48 15.11
C ALA A 287 1.87 -14.38 14.33
N SER A 288 1.54 -13.11 14.58
CA SER A 288 2.23 -11.96 13.99
C SER A 288 2.40 -10.82 14.98
N ILE A 289 3.35 -9.93 14.69
CA ILE A 289 3.57 -8.69 15.47
C ILE A 289 2.32 -7.80 15.42
N HIS A 290 1.64 -7.73 14.27
CA HIS A 290 0.41 -6.96 14.11
C HIS A 290 -0.70 -7.46 15.05
N LEU A 291 -0.99 -8.75 15.06
CA LEU A 291 -2.00 -9.37 15.92
C LEU A 291 -1.65 -9.23 17.41
N LEU A 292 -0.37 -9.44 17.76
CA LEU A 292 0.10 -9.28 19.13
C LEU A 292 -0.13 -7.87 19.65
N ILE A 293 0.24 -6.85 18.86
CA ILE A 293 0.07 -5.45 19.22
C ILE A 293 -1.40 -5.06 19.24
N GLU A 294 -2.20 -5.55 18.29
CA GLU A 294 -3.65 -5.30 18.28
C GLU A 294 -4.31 -5.87 19.53
N SER A 295 -4.03 -7.13 19.88
CA SER A 295 -4.54 -7.75 21.10
C SER A 295 -4.10 -6.99 22.36
N PHE A 296 -2.83 -6.59 22.42
CA PHE A 296 -2.28 -5.80 23.53
C PHE A 296 -3.00 -4.44 23.68
N LEU A 297 -3.17 -3.69 22.59
CA LEU A 297 -3.86 -2.40 22.63
C LEU A 297 -5.35 -2.53 22.95
N CYS A 298 -6.02 -3.58 22.44
CA CYS A 298 -7.41 -3.84 22.76
C CYS A 298 -7.60 -4.18 24.24
N LYS A 299 -6.71 -4.97 24.82
CA LYS A 299 -6.72 -5.29 26.27
C LYS A 299 -6.46 -4.03 27.10
N LEU A 300 -5.46 -3.24 26.74
CA LEU A 300 -5.20 -1.96 27.42
C LEU A 300 -6.38 -0.99 27.32
N GLN A 301 -7.03 -0.90 26.17
CA GLN A 301 -8.19 -0.03 26.01
C GLN A 301 -9.37 -0.44 26.88
N SER A 302 -9.54 -1.73 27.18
CA SER A 302 -10.63 -2.20 28.06
C SER A 302 -10.45 -1.72 29.49
N GLU A 303 -9.22 -1.64 29.97
CA GLU A 303 -8.89 -1.18 31.32
C GLU A 303 -8.67 0.35 31.38
N PHE A 304 -8.01 0.88 30.35
CA PHE A 304 -7.64 2.29 30.24
C PHE A 304 -8.15 2.88 28.92
N PRO A 305 -9.40 3.37 28.85
CA PRO A 305 -10.03 3.83 27.60
C PRO A 305 -9.28 4.94 26.85
N SER A 306 -8.46 5.74 27.55
CA SER A 306 -7.67 6.81 26.97
C SER A 306 -6.37 6.36 26.27
N THR A 307 -5.98 5.08 26.40
CA THR A 307 -4.69 4.58 25.90
C THR A 307 -4.52 4.80 24.41
N LEU A 308 -5.51 4.42 23.60
CA LEU A 308 -5.45 4.61 22.14
C LEU A 308 -5.29 6.09 21.76
N SER A 309 -6.03 6.98 22.43
CA SER A 309 -5.94 8.41 22.16
C SER A 309 -4.58 8.99 22.55
N THR A 310 -3.95 8.45 23.58
CA THR A 310 -2.60 8.84 24.00
C THR A 310 -1.55 8.40 22.99
N VAL A 311 -1.58 7.11 22.56
CA VAL A 311 -0.69 6.58 21.53
C VAL A 311 -0.83 7.36 20.22
N TYR A 312 -2.06 7.57 19.77
CA TYR A 312 -2.39 8.32 18.59
C TYR A 312 -1.85 9.77 18.63
N ARG A 313 -2.10 10.50 19.73
CA ARG A 313 -1.62 11.89 19.91
C ARG A 313 -0.10 11.98 20.02
N THR A 314 0.54 10.96 20.57
CA THR A 314 2.01 10.88 20.57
C THR A 314 2.54 10.75 19.14
N GLY A 315 1.91 9.91 18.33
CA GLY A 315 2.24 9.80 16.91
C GLY A 315 2.05 11.12 16.13
N GLU A 316 1.07 11.95 16.49
CA GLU A 316 0.86 13.27 15.86
C GLU A 316 1.97 14.28 16.13
N LYS A 317 2.69 14.13 17.24
CA LYS A 317 3.79 15.00 17.61
C LYS A 317 5.10 14.64 16.93
N LEU A 318 5.17 13.47 16.31
CA LEU A 318 6.34 13.07 15.55
C LEU A 318 6.39 13.90 14.26
N SER A 319 7.57 14.38 13.95
CA SER A 319 7.88 15.02 12.67
C SER A 319 9.01 14.25 12.00
N THR A 320 8.89 13.98 10.71
CA THR A 320 10.05 13.64 9.92
C THR A 320 10.84 14.93 9.74
N VAL A 321 12.10 14.93 10.17
CA VAL A 321 13.01 16.00 9.78
C VAL A 321 13.13 15.94 8.27
N PRO A 322 12.72 16.97 7.51
CA PRO A 322 13.01 16.98 6.09
C PRO A 322 14.53 16.85 5.98
N PRO A 323 15.05 15.99 5.09
CA PRO A 323 16.44 16.14 4.71
C PRO A 323 16.59 17.61 4.32
N GLU A 324 17.52 18.30 4.93
CA GLU A 324 17.81 19.70 4.58
C GLU A 324 17.80 19.77 3.07
N VAL A 325 16.92 20.61 2.53
CA VAL A 325 16.75 20.78 1.09
C VAL A 325 18.03 21.46 0.61
N GLN A 326 19.07 20.69 0.47
CA GLN A 326 20.16 21.04 -0.40
C GLN A 326 19.59 21.01 -1.80
N SER A 327 19.50 22.18 -2.35
CA SER A 327 18.79 22.58 -3.55
C SER A 327 19.30 21.97 -4.86
N ASP A 328 19.99 20.86 -4.84
CA ASP A 328 20.51 20.22 -6.04
C ASP A 328 19.66 19.05 -6.47
N VAL A 329 19.06 19.22 -7.64
CA VAL A 329 18.27 18.21 -8.38
C VAL A 329 19.05 16.88 -8.55
N LEU A 330 20.36 16.88 -8.38
CA LEU A 330 21.26 15.73 -8.50
C LEU A 330 21.35 14.87 -7.23
N THR A 331 20.85 15.34 -6.08
CA THR A 331 21.03 14.69 -4.77
C THR A 331 19.72 14.25 -4.10
N ALA A 332 18.69 13.91 -4.89
CA ALA A 332 17.49 13.31 -4.29
C ALA A 332 17.89 12.09 -3.45
N PRO A 333 17.46 11.99 -2.17
CA PRO A 333 17.84 10.90 -1.29
C PRO A 333 17.41 9.57 -1.90
N ALA A 334 18.28 8.57 -1.83
CA ALA A 334 17.96 7.21 -2.27
C ALA A 334 16.72 6.71 -1.52
N ARG A 335 15.81 6.06 -2.23
CA ARG A 335 14.53 5.57 -1.67
C ARG A 335 14.51 4.05 -1.64
N CYS A 336 13.88 3.51 -0.60
CA CYS A 336 13.65 2.09 -0.47
C CYS A 336 12.82 1.56 -1.66
N LEU A 337 13.28 0.48 -2.27
CA LEU A 337 12.66 -0.16 -3.41
C LEU A 337 11.21 -0.61 -3.16
N LEU A 338 10.88 -1.01 -1.93
CA LEU A 338 9.55 -1.53 -1.58
C LEU A 338 8.63 -0.47 -0.99
N CYS A 339 9.01 0.18 0.09
CA CYS A 339 8.11 1.12 0.80
C CYS A 339 8.23 2.57 0.34
N LEU A 340 9.18 2.87 -0.57
CA LEU A 340 9.47 4.20 -1.12
C LEU A 340 9.84 5.28 -0.07
N CYS A 341 10.09 4.87 1.17
CA CYS A 341 10.67 5.76 2.17
C CYS A 341 12.12 6.11 1.80
N PRO A 342 12.62 7.30 2.13
CA PRO A 342 14.04 7.59 2.04
C PRO A 342 14.85 6.54 2.79
N LEU A 343 16.03 6.19 2.29
CA LEU A 343 16.93 5.29 3.01
C LEU A 343 17.52 6.04 4.20
N ASP A 344 17.38 5.45 5.38
CA ASP A 344 17.74 6.03 6.66
C ASP A 344 19.15 5.62 7.14
N THR A 345 19.80 4.72 6.41
CA THR A 345 21.11 4.19 6.79
C THR A 345 22.05 4.17 5.59
N ASN A 346 23.16 4.90 5.70
CA ASN A 346 24.34 4.64 4.88
C ASN A 346 25.01 3.37 5.38
N VAL A 347 25.14 2.39 4.49
CA VAL A 347 25.74 1.08 4.82
C VAL A 347 27.25 1.23 5.09
N GLU A 348 27.85 2.34 4.67
CA GLU A 348 29.29 2.61 4.75
C GLU A 348 29.76 3.14 6.09
N ASP A 349 28.91 3.86 6.83
CA ASP A 349 29.25 4.33 8.16
C ASP A 349 29.12 3.20 9.18
N GLY A 350 30.22 2.85 9.85
CA GLY A 350 30.37 1.74 10.81
C GLY A 350 29.37 1.79 11.98
N SER A 351 28.10 1.63 11.66
CA SER A 351 26.99 1.67 12.60
C SER A 351 26.84 0.32 13.31
N SER A 352 26.16 0.32 14.47
CA SER A 352 25.75 -0.89 15.17
C SER A 352 24.99 -1.87 14.27
N LEU A 353 24.31 -1.36 13.24
CA LEU A 353 23.63 -2.15 12.22
C LEU A 353 24.64 -2.95 11.36
N GLN A 354 25.75 -2.35 10.95
CA GLN A 354 26.81 -3.09 10.23
C GLN A 354 27.43 -4.19 11.07
N ALA A 355 27.69 -3.91 12.36
CA ALA A 355 28.20 -4.90 13.28
C ALA A 355 27.21 -6.07 13.44
N MET A 356 25.90 -5.79 13.51
CA MET A 356 24.85 -6.78 13.60
C MET A 356 24.73 -7.59 12.30
N LEU A 357 24.76 -6.95 11.12
CA LEU A 357 24.73 -7.62 9.83
C LEU A 357 25.99 -8.48 9.59
N LEU A 358 27.15 -7.98 10.03
CA LEU A 358 28.41 -8.74 9.95
C LEU A 358 28.36 -9.95 10.89
N SER A 359 27.90 -9.77 12.13
CA SER A 359 27.71 -10.84 13.11
C SER A 359 26.72 -11.91 12.61
N GLU A 360 25.63 -11.46 11.98
CA GLU A 360 24.65 -12.35 11.36
C GLU A 360 25.25 -13.12 10.17
N LYS A 361 25.99 -12.45 9.31
CA LYS A 361 26.68 -13.07 8.19
C LYS A 361 27.72 -14.10 8.64
N LEU A 362 28.46 -13.79 9.70
CA LEU A 362 29.42 -14.71 10.30
C LEU A 362 28.73 -15.91 10.97
N SER A 363 27.61 -15.70 11.64
CA SER A 363 26.84 -16.78 12.28
C SER A 363 26.11 -17.69 11.28
N GLN A 364 25.85 -17.20 10.07
CA GLN A 364 25.26 -17.98 8.98
C GLN A 364 26.30 -18.73 8.14
N GLN A 365 27.58 -18.41 8.26
CA GLN A 365 28.66 -19.21 7.75
C GLN A 365 28.79 -20.42 8.71
N LEU A 366 28.12 -21.53 8.37
CA LEU A 366 28.39 -22.81 9.01
C LEU A 366 29.91 -23.07 8.90
N PRO A 367 30.55 -23.46 10.01
CA PRO A 367 31.93 -23.94 9.89
C PRO A 367 31.95 -25.03 8.83
N ALA A 368 32.80 -24.87 7.82
CA ALA A 368 33.10 -25.96 6.93
C ALA A 368 33.60 -27.06 7.84
N GLU A 369 32.78 -28.09 8.07
CA GLU A 369 33.28 -29.32 8.71
C GLU A 369 34.34 -29.86 7.78
N ASP A 370 35.57 -29.63 8.15
CA ASP A 370 36.71 -30.34 7.62
C ASP A 370 36.47 -31.83 7.86
N GLY A 371 36.07 -32.52 6.84
CA GLY A 371 36.06 -33.96 6.88
C GLY A 371 34.79 -34.67 6.48
N CYS A 372 34.47 -34.62 5.20
CA CYS A 372 33.73 -35.70 4.60
C CYS A 372 33.91 -35.71 3.08
N CYS A 373 35.00 -36.23 2.56
CA CYS A 373 35.11 -36.85 1.24
C CYS A 373 36.38 -37.73 1.21
N GLY A 374 36.35 -38.83 1.93
CA GLY A 374 37.15 -39.99 1.63
C GLY A 374 36.48 -40.82 0.56
N GLY A 375 37.03 -40.83 -0.64
CA GLY A 375 37.03 -41.90 -1.64
C GLY A 375 35.67 -42.44 -2.11
N GLY A 376 35.28 -42.14 -3.36
CA GLY A 376 34.24 -42.89 -4.07
C GLY A 376 33.54 -42.09 -5.16
N THR A 377 33.97 -42.34 -6.41
CA THR A 377 33.29 -41.95 -7.66
C THR A 377 31.79 -42.10 -7.62
N GLN A 378 31.03 -41.01 -7.70
CA GLN A 378 29.86 -40.87 -8.58
C GLN A 378 29.27 -39.46 -8.45
N ALA A 379 28.96 -38.89 -9.62
CA ALA A 379 28.35 -37.60 -9.83
C ALA A 379 27.05 -37.43 -9.05
N GLY A 380 26.87 -36.30 -8.34
CA GLY A 380 25.55 -35.87 -7.88
C GLY A 380 25.44 -35.36 -6.45
N CYS A 381 26.42 -34.69 -5.88
CA CYS A 381 26.28 -34.03 -4.59
C CYS A 381 26.65 -32.54 -4.69
N CYS A 382 25.70 -31.70 -4.24
CA CYS A 382 25.88 -30.27 -3.91
C CYS A 382 25.91 -29.30 -5.09
N GLU A 383 24.88 -29.32 -5.93
CA GLU A 383 24.37 -28.08 -6.49
C GLU A 383 23.42 -27.41 -5.49
N THR A 384 23.92 -27.01 -4.34
CA THR A 384 23.30 -25.90 -3.59
C THR A 384 23.65 -24.64 -4.35
N ARG A 385 22.76 -24.24 -5.28
CA ARG A 385 22.77 -22.89 -5.85
C ARG A 385 22.90 -21.91 -4.69
N PRO A 386 23.83 -20.97 -4.73
CA PRO A 386 23.94 -19.96 -3.67
C PRO A 386 22.77 -19.01 -3.77
N ALA A 387 21.70 -19.34 -3.04
CA ALA A 387 20.54 -18.46 -2.82
C ALA A 387 20.92 -17.10 -2.16
N GLY A 388 22.18 -16.94 -1.78
CA GLY A 388 22.70 -15.74 -1.12
C GLY A 388 23.12 -14.59 -2.05
N ARG A 389 23.30 -14.82 -3.35
CA ARG A 389 23.88 -13.80 -4.23
C ARG A 389 22.87 -12.74 -4.68
N GLU A 390 21.64 -13.12 -4.93
CA GLU A 390 20.58 -12.19 -5.37
C GLU A 390 19.98 -11.40 -4.21
N THR A 391 19.82 -12.02 -3.05
CA THR A 391 19.39 -11.33 -1.84
C THR A 391 20.39 -10.23 -1.48
N SER A 392 21.69 -10.46 -1.66
CA SER A 392 22.73 -9.47 -1.35
C SER A 392 22.68 -8.24 -2.28
N GLN A 393 22.14 -8.38 -3.49
CA GLN A 393 22.02 -7.28 -4.45
C GLN A 393 20.87 -6.33 -4.12
N LEU A 394 19.79 -6.80 -3.50
CA LEU A 394 18.66 -5.97 -3.12
C LEU A 394 18.86 -5.25 -1.78
N VAL A 395 19.67 -5.81 -0.88
CA VAL A 395 19.89 -5.28 0.47
C VAL A 395 20.25 -3.79 0.50
N PRO A 396 21.15 -3.27 -0.35
CA PRO A 396 21.49 -1.83 -0.35
C PRO A 396 20.33 -0.92 -0.75
N LEU A 397 19.35 -1.45 -1.49
CA LEU A 397 18.21 -0.71 -2.01
C LEU A 397 16.99 -0.72 -1.06
N LEU A 398 17.11 -1.34 0.12
CA LEU A 398 16.01 -1.53 1.06
C LEU A 398 16.28 -0.85 2.40
N CYS A 399 15.25 -0.23 2.97
CA CYS A 399 15.30 0.22 4.37
C CYS A 399 15.31 -1.00 5.32
N TYR A 400 15.69 -0.77 6.57
CA TYR A 400 15.82 -1.85 7.56
C TYR A 400 14.59 -2.76 7.66
N GLY A 401 13.39 -2.19 7.82
CA GLY A 401 12.15 -2.99 7.94
C GLY A 401 11.85 -3.81 6.68
N CYS A 402 12.12 -3.28 5.47
CA CYS A 402 11.93 -4.03 4.23
C CYS A 402 12.99 -5.13 4.05
N ARG A 403 14.21 -4.95 4.57
CA ARG A 403 15.23 -6.03 4.61
C ARG A 403 14.74 -7.21 5.45
N LEU A 404 14.12 -6.95 6.60
CA LEU A 404 13.54 -8.01 7.43
C LEU A 404 12.47 -8.80 6.66
N THR A 405 11.58 -8.11 5.94
CA THR A 405 10.56 -8.75 5.11
C THR A 405 11.16 -9.62 4.01
N VAL A 406 12.15 -9.09 3.27
CA VAL A 406 12.82 -9.81 2.16
C VAL A 406 13.65 -11.00 2.68
N LYS A 407 14.23 -10.89 3.85
CA LYS A 407 14.97 -11.99 4.50
C LYS A 407 14.09 -13.22 4.78
N GLU A 408 12.80 -12.99 5.05
CA GLU A 408 11.84 -14.07 5.27
C GLU A 408 11.37 -14.76 3.98
N LEU A 409 11.73 -14.23 2.79
CA LEU A 409 11.45 -14.85 1.51
C LEU A 409 12.41 -16.01 1.25
N SER A 410 11.88 -17.16 0.88
CA SER A 410 12.68 -18.31 0.47
C SER A 410 13.30 -18.12 -0.94
N CYS A 411 12.63 -17.36 -1.80
CA CYS A 411 13.07 -17.04 -3.16
C CYS A 411 12.73 -15.59 -3.49
N VAL A 412 13.75 -14.79 -3.75
CA VAL A 412 13.59 -13.37 -4.10
C VAL A 412 13.09 -13.21 -5.54
N GLU A 413 13.41 -14.14 -6.43
CA GLU A 413 12.96 -14.16 -7.82
C GLU A 413 11.43 -14.23 -7.96
N SER A 414 10.72 -14.68 -6.92
CA SER A 414 9.26 -14.71 -6.92
C SER A 414 8.59 -13.35 -6.75
N LEU A 415 9.37 -12.30 -6.45
CA LEU A 415 8.84 -10.94 -6.40
C LEU A 415 8.37 -10.48 -7.79
N PRO A 416 7.34 -9.60 -7.87
CA PRO A 416 6.86 -9.09 -9.14
C PRO A 416 7.95 -8.47 -10.03
N PRO A 417 7.88 -8.63 -11.37
CA PRO A 417 8.93 -8.22 -12.30
C PRO A 417 9.33 -6.75 -12.21
N TYR A 418 8.35 -5.85 -11.99
CA TYR A 418 8.61 -4.40 -11.89
C TYR A 418 9.56 -4.03 -10.74
N ILE A 419 9.60 -4.84 -9.67
CA ILE A 419 10.52 -4.64 -8.52
C ILE A 419 11.95 -4.97 -8.96
N HIS A 420 12.16 -6.07 -9.67
CA HIS A 420 13.46 -6.47 -10.17
C HIS A 420 14.02 -5.51 -11.22
N GLU A 421 13.16 -5.04 -12.13
CA GLU A 421 13.53 -4.07 -13.15
C GLU A 421 13.94 -2.73 -12.54
N GLU A 422 13.19 -2.25 -11.53
CA GLU A 422 13.55 -1.03 -10.81
C GLU A 422 14.85 -1.20 -10.02
N ALA A 423 15.07 -2.36 -9.40
CA ALA A 423 16.32 -2.66 -8.70
C ALA A 423 17.52 -2.58 -9.66
N LYS A 424 17.42 -3.20 -10.82
CA LYS A 424 18.46 -3.11 -11.86
C LYS A 424 18.70 -1.67 -12.30
N ARG A 425 17.62 -0.90 -12.49
CA ARG A 425 17.71 0.50 -12.88
C ARG A 425 18.40 1.37 -11.83
N GLN A 426 18.08 1.17 -10.55
CA GLN A 426 18.73 1.89 -9.44
C GLN A 426 20.22 1.52 -9.32
N GLN A 427 20.56 0.27 -9.50
CA GLN A 427 21.96 -0.20 -9.52
C GLN A 427 22.77 0.42 -10.67
N CYS A 428 22.20 0.43 -11.90
CA CYS A 428 22.84 1.08 -13.04
C CYS A 428 23.06 2.59 -12.79
N ARG A 429 22.07 3.28 -12.21
CA ARG A 429 22.22 4.70 -11.86
C ARG A 429 23.29 4.94 -10.80
N ALA A 430 23.38 4.07 -9.79
CA ALA A 430 24.41 4.17 -8.76
C ALA A 430 25.81 3.95 -9.36
N ALA A 431 25.98 2.96 -10.23
CA ALA A 431 27.24 2.71 -10.93
C ALA A 431 27.65 3.90 -11.82
N MET A 432 26.70 4.43 -12.64
CA MET A 432 26.94 5.63 -13.44
C MET A 432 27.32 6.85 -12.58
N LYS A 433 26.63 7.05 -11.45
CA LYS A 433 26.96 8.15 -10.55
C LYS A 433 28.38 8.01 -9.99
N GLN A 434 28.78 6.80 -9.65
CA GLN A 434 30.12 6.51 -9.14
C GLN A 434 31.19 6.76 -10.22
N GLU A 435 30.95 6.36 -11.47
CA GLU A 435 31.86 6.62 -12.59
C GLU A 435 31.99 8.12 -12.90
N ILE A 436 30.93 8.88 -12.75
CA ILE A 436 30.91 10.35 -13.02
C ILE A 436 31.49 11.12 -11.84
N GLN A 437 31.47 10.57 -10.62
CA GLN A 437 31.90 11.26 -9.40
C GLN A 437 33.34 11.76 -9.48
N GLU A 438 34.21 11.03 -10.16
CA GLU A 438 35.61 11.43 -10.39
C GLU A 438 35.76 12.63 -11.32
N PHE A 439 34.71 12.95 -12.10
CA PHE A 439 34.67 14.08 -13.04
C PHE A 439 33.88 15.29 -12.54
N LEU A 440 33.21 15.16 -11.42
CA LEU A 440 32.53 16.28 -10.79
C LEU A 440 33.57 17.15 -10.07
N LEU A 441 33.66 18.41 -10.46
CA LEU A 441 34.47 19.39 -9.73
C LEU A 441 33.94 19.49 -8.30
N GLU A 442 34.82 19.38 -7.32
CA GLU A 442 34.51 19.77 -5.95
C GLU A 442 34.18 21.26 -6.01
N ASP A 443 32.94 21.63 -5.64
CA ASP A 443 32.61 23.03 -5.45
C ASP A 443 33.45 23.53 -4.27
N ASP A 444 34.48 24.31 -4.57
CA ASP A 444 35.26 25.04 -3.59
C ASP A 444 34.32 25.92 -2.76
N ALA A 445 34.11 25.55 -1.49
CA ALA A 445 33.27 26.25 -0.51
C ALA A 445 33.93 27.56 -0.02
#